data_620018ea7b755e278ecc4c9f72d747a2
#
_entry.id   620018ea7b755e278ecc4c9f72d747a2
#
_cell.length_a   1.000
_cell.length_b   1.000
_cell.length_c   1.000
_cell.angle_alpha   90.00
_cell.angle_beta   90.00
_cell.angle_gamma   90.00
#
_symmetry.space_group_name_H-M   'P 1'
#
loop_
_entity.id
_entity.type
_entity.pdbx_description
1 polymer ?
#
loop_
_entity_poly.entity_id
_entity_poly.type
_entity_poly.pdbx_seq_one_letter_code
_entity_poly.pdbx_strand_id
1 'polypeptide(L)'
;LIKLTVLLPRNASMTREEFVNYHREIHAALLRGDEFTRSLVKRYEQAHNTGTTIPGIDLPDHHFDGIAELWFDNVDDLVKYYTDDHYFEVVQPDEMRFIDHSRALAMISTVNVVF
;
A
#
# COMPACT_ATOMS: atom_id res chain seq x y z
N LEU A 1 -14.94 -10.48 -0.91
CA LEU A 1 -13.60 -9.94 -0.65
C LEU A 1 -13.66 -8.56 -0.04
N ILE A 2 -12.73 -8.31 0.83
CA ILE A 2 -12.47 -6.99 1.45
C ILE A 2 -11.16 -6.47 0.91
N LYS A 3 -11.12 -5.18 0.58
CA LYS A 3 -9.90 -4.55 0.07
C LYS A 3 -9.51 -3.38 0.96
N LEU A 4 -8.23 -3.33 1.33
CA LEU A 4 -7.61 -2.15 1.92
C LEU A 4 -6.90 -1.39 0.81
N THR A 5 -7.21 -0.11 0.66
CA THR A 5 -6.51 0.80 -0.26
C THR A 5 -5.80 1.86 0.57
N VAL A 6 -4.50 1.99 0.38
CA VAL A 6 -3.69 2.98 1.08
C VAL A 6 -3.05 3.92 0.07
N LEU A 7 -3.27 5.21 0.27
CA LEU A 7 -2.61 6.25 -0.51
C LEU A 7 -1.32 6.64 0.21
N LEU A 8 -0.19 6.50 -0.47
CA LEU A 8 1.13 6.54 0.13
C LEU A 8 1.89 7.81 -0.24
N PRO A 9 2.12 8.73 0.71
CA PRO A 9 3.10 9.78 0.53
C PRO A 9 4.49 9.22 0.85
N ARG A 10 5.50 9.62 0.07
CA ARG A 10 6.88 9.21 0.33
C ARG A 10 7.42 9.83 1.61
N ASN A 11 8.35 9.12 2.24
CA ASN A 11 9.17 9.68 3.30
C ASN A 11 9.93 10.91 2.77
N ALA A 12 9.97 11.99 3.56
CA ALA A 12 10.58 13.27 3.16
C ALA A 12 12.07 13.15 2.83
N SER A 13 12.76 12.12 3.35
CA SER A 13 14.17 11.87 3.08
C SER A 13 14.41 11.23 1.70
N MET A 14 13.36 10.84 1.00
CA MET A 14 13.46 10.15 -0.29
C MET A 14 13.01 11.03 -1.44
N THR A 15 13.66 10.84 -2.60
CA THR A 15 13.11 11.30 -3.87
C THR A 15 11.95 10.37 -4.25
N ARG A 16 11.14 10.81 -5.21
CA ARG A 16 10.07 9.96 -5.77
C ARG A 16 10.61 8.66 -6.34
N GLU A 17 11.73 8.74 -7.08
CA GLU A 17 12.37 7.58 -7.67
C GLU A 17 12.85 6.58 -6.61
N GLU A 18 13.46 7.08 -5.54
CA GLU A 18 13.89 6.24 -4.41
C GLU A 18 12.70 5.56 -3.73
N PHE A 19 11.60 6.29 -3.53
CA PHE A 19 10.36 5.71 -2.99
C PHE A 19 9.82 4.60 -3.88
N VAL A 20 9.71 4.85 -5.19
CA VAL A 20 9.17 3.86 -6.14
C VAL A 20 10.05 2.60 -6.14
N ASN A 21 11.36 2.76 -6.19
CA ASN A 21 12.29 1.64 -6.20
C ASN A 21 12.21 0.83 -4.90
N TYR A 22 12.13 1.50 -3.77
CA TYR A 22 12.02 0.83 -2.47
C TYR A 22 10.72 0.03 -2.37
N HIS A 23 9.60 0.65 -2.68
CA HIS A 23 8.29 0.03 -2.62
C HIS A 23 8.22 -1.19 -3.54
N ARG A 24 8.67 -1.02 -4.76
CA ARG A 24 8.57 -2.01 -5.83
C ARG A 24 9.52 -3.19 -5.65
N GLU A 25 10.75 -2.94 -5.20
CA GLU A 25 11.78 -3.97 -5.14
C GLU A 25 11.96 -4.51 -3.71
N ILE A 26 12.11 -3.66 -2.72
CA ILE A 26 12.48 -4.06 -1.37
C ILE A 26 11.26 -4.46 -0.56
N HIS A 27 10.27 -3.59 -0.45
CA HIS A 27 9.06 -3.88 0.32
C HIS A 27 8.26 -5.03 -0.31
N ALA A 28 8.13 -5.06 -1.62
CA ALA A 28 7.45 -6.14 -2.33
C ALA A 28 8.12 -7.50 -2.07
N ALA A 29 9.45 -7.54 -2.07
CA ALA A 29 10.19 -8.78 -1.79
C ALA A 29 9.97 -9.27 -0.36
N LEU A 30 9.93 -8.35 0.60
CA LEU A 30 9.62 -8.69 2.00
C LEU A 30 8.25 -9.35 2.10
N LEU A 31 7.21 -8.73 1.54
CA LEU A 31 5.85 -9.27 1.61
C LEU A 31 5.71 -10.59 0.85
N ARG A 32 6.36 -10.70 -0.30
CA ARG A 32 6.33 -11.92 -1.11
C ARG A 32 6.93 -13.10 -0.37
N GLY A 33 7.96 -12.88 0.42
CA GLY A 33 8.66 -13.92 1.20
C GLY A 33 8.08 -14.16 2.59
N ASP A 34 7.09 -13.39 3.01
CA ASP A 34 6.55 -13.47 4.36
C ASP A 34 5.33 -14.40 4.41
N GLU A 35 5.49 -15.56 5.06
CA GLU A 35 4.43 -16.57 5.14
C GLU A 35 3.17 -16.06 5.81
N PHE A 36 3.30 -15.28 6.88
CA PHE A 36 2.14 -14.73 7.57
C PHE A 36 1.34 -13.81 6.65
N THR A 37 2.01 -12.90 5.96
CA THR A 37 1.37 -12.05 4.96
C THR A 37 0.67 -12.91 3.89
N ARG A 38 1.38 -13.90 3.33
CA ARG A 38 0.83 -14.75 2.27
C ARG A 38 -0.35 -15.60 2.72
N SER A 39 -0.46 -15.90 4.01
CA SER A 39 -1.57 -16.69 4.55
C SER A 39 -2.88 -15.91 4.64
N LEU A 40 -2.82 -14.60 4.81
CA LEU A 40 -3.99 -13.74 5.03
C LEU A 40 -4.30 -12.82 3.85
N VAL A 41 -3.29 -12.25 3.22
CA VAL A 41 -3.43 -11.38 2.05
C VAL A 41 -3.56 -12.22 0.80
N LYS A 42 -4.70 -12.16 0.13
CA LYS A 42 -5.01 -13.00 -1.04
C LYS A 42 -4.54 -12.41 -2.35
N ARG A 43 -4.40 -11.09 -2.39
CA ARG A 43 -3.88 -10.37 -3.53
C ARG A 43 -3.25 -9.08 -3.03
N TYR A 44 -2.14 -8.69 -3.60
CA TYR A 44 -1.45 -7.44 -3.27
C TYR A 44 -0.97 -6.78 -4.56
N GLU A 45 -1.32 -5.52 -4.73
CA GLU A 45 -0.88 -4.72 -5.87
C GLU A 45 -0.34 -3.39 -5.39
N GLN A 46 0.63 -2.90 -6.12
CA GLN A 46 1.19 -1.57 -5.97
C GLN A 46 0.92 -0.77 -7.24
N ALA A 47 0.63 0.51 -7.07
CA ALA A 47 0.55 1.46 -8.16
C ALA A 47 1.40 2.67 -7.84
N HIS A 48 2.00 3.29 -8.85
CA HIS A 48 2.87 4.44 -8.65
C HIS A 48 2.42 5.60 -9.54
N ASN A 49 2.42 6.80 -8.96
CA ASN A 49 2.03 8.01 -9.65
C ASN A 49 2.99 8.29 -10.81
N THR A 50 2.47 8.42 -12.01
CA THR A 50 3.27 8.72 -13.21
C THR A 50 3.45 10.21 -13.42
N GLY A 51 2.69 11.05 -12.72
CA GLY A 51 2.67 12.48 -12.98
C GLY A 51 1.94 12.87 -14.27
N THR A 52 1.27 11.91 -14.92
CA THR A 52 0.55 12.15 -16.16
C THR A 52 -0.67 13.03 -15.92
N THR A 53 -0.90 13.97 -16.83
CA THR A 53 -2.11 14.80 -16.84
C THR A 53 -2.95 14.46 -18.08
N ILE A 54 -4.25 14.80 -18.00
CA ILE A 54 -5.17 14.58 -19.12
C ILE A 54 -5.56 15.95 -19.68
N PRO A 55 -5.27 16.24 -20.98
CA PRO A 55 -5.63 17.52 -21.57
C PRO A 55 -7.13 17.81 -21.43
N GLY A 56 -7.46 19.00 -20.94
CA GLY A 56 -8.83 19.43 -20.76
C GLY A 56 -9.52 18.94 -19.49
N ILE A 57 -8.84 18.14 -18.68
CA ILE A 57 -9.33 17.67 -17.37
C ILE A 57 -8.43 18.21 -16.28
N ASP A 58 -9.02 18.96 -15.37
CA ASP A 58 -8.30 19.52 -14.22
C ASP A 58 -8.32 18.51 -13.07
N LEU A 59 -7.17 17.90 -12.79
CA LEU A 59 -7.00 16.96 -11.67
C LEU A 59 -6.38 17.71 -10.49
N PRO A 60 -7.00 17.67 -9.31
CA PRO A 60 -6.44 18.32 -8.12
C PRO A 60 -5.04 17.78 -7.79
N ASP A 61 -4.16 18.67 -7.35
CA ASP A 61 -2.85 18.30 -6.85
C ASP A 61 -2.97 17.48 -5.57
N HIS A 62 -2.05 16.52 -5.42
CA HIS A 62 -1.94 15.74 -4.21
C HIS A 62 -0.48 15.35 -3.96
N HIS A 63 -0.21 14.85 -2.76
CA HIS A 63 1.15 14.50 -2.31
C HIS A 63 1.40 12.99 -2.30
N PHE A 64 0.56 12.19 -2.97
CA PHE A 64 0.70 10.73 -2.98
C PHE A 64 1.55 10.29 -4.16
N ASP A 65 2.53 9.44 -3.88
CA ASP A 65 3.44 8.88 -4.88
C ASP A 65 3.11 7.43 -5.22
N GLY A 66 2.29 6.78 -4.41
CA GLY A 66 1.91 5.40 -4.66
C GLY A 66 0.60 5.00 -4.01
N ILE A 67 0.15 3.81 -4.36
CA ILE A 67 -1.02 3.14 -3.80
C ILE A 67 -0.61 1.72 -3.46
N ALA A 68 -1.05 1.24 -2.29
CA ALA A 68 -1.02 -0.17 -1.95
C ALA A 68 -2.45 -0.68 -1.87
N GLU A 69 -2.73 -1.79 -2.52
CA GLU A 69 -4.03 -2.44 -2.46
C GLU A 69 -3.85 -3.88 -2.01
N LEU A 70 -4.55 -4.25 -0.94
CA LEU A 70 -4.47 -5.58 -0.34
C LEU A 70 -5.88 -6.16 -0.20
N TRP A 71 -6.06 -7.37 -0.72
CA TRP A 71 -7.34 -8.08 -0.65
C TRP A 71 -7.28 -9.17 0.40
N PHE A 72 -8.35 -9.28 1.17
CA PHE A 72 -8.56 -10.29 2.22
C PHE A 72 -9.88 -11.01 1.96
N ASP A 73 -10.00 -12.25 2.44
CA ASP A 73 -11.26 -12.99 2.31
C ASP A 73 -12.39 -12.32 3.09
N ASN A 74 -12.07 -11.76 4.26
CA ASN A 74 -13.05 -11.13 5.15
C ASN A 74 -12.40 -10.09 6.05
N VAL A 75 -13.23 -9.35 6.79
CA VAL A 75 -12.77 -8.30 7.72
C VAL A 75 -11.94 -8.88 8.86
N ASP A 76 -12.30 -10.06 9.36
CA ASP A 76 -11.57 -10.68 10.47
C ASP A 76 -10.12 -10.97 10.10
N ASP A 77 -9.85 -11.43 8.89
CA ASP A 77 -8.50 -11.68 8.39
C ASP A 77 -7.70 -10.37 8.26
N LEU A 78 -8.34 -9.31 7.78
CA LEU A 78 -7.73 -8.00 7.70
C LEU A 78 -7.34 -7.49 9.09
N VAL A 79 -8.25 -7.57 10.05
CA VAL A 79 -8.00 -7.15 11.43
C VAL A 79 -6.90 -7.99 12.05
N LYS A 80 -6.94 -9.31 11.84
CA LYS A 80 -5.91 -10.22 12.34
C LYS A 80 -4.53 -9.84 11.82
N TYR A 81 -4.41 -9.55 10.53
CA TYR A 81 -3.14 -9.17 9.92
C TYR A 81 -2.54 -7.92 10.56
N TYR A 82 -3.34 -6.87 10.69
CA TYR A 82 -2.87 -5.57 11.16
C TYR A 82 -2.82 -5.41 12.68
N THR A 83 -3.28 -6.40 13.45
CA THR A 83 -3.21 -6.40 14.91
C THR A 83 -2.27 -7.45 15.47
N ASP A 84 -1.71 -8.32 14.63
CA ASP A 84 -0.76 -9.34 15.07
C ASP A 84 0.62 -8.72 15.33
N ASP A 85 1.33 -9.25 16.32
CA ASP A 85 2.68 -8.80 16.66
C ASP A 85 3.62 -8.91 15.47
N HIS A 86 3.44 -9.91 14.62
CA HIS A 86 4.27 -10.12 13.45
C HIS A 86 4.23 -8.92 12.50
N TYR A 87 3.05 -8.33 12.26
CA TYR A 87 2.94 -7.13 11.43
C TYR A 87 3.78 -6.00 12.01
N PHE A 88 3.67 -5.75 13.32
CA PHE A 88 4.39 -4.67 13.99
C PHE A 88 5.89 -4.90 14.08
N GLU A 89 6.33 -6.15 14.12
CA GLU A 89 7.74 -6.51 14.26
C GLU A 89 8.45 -6.65 12.91
N VAL A 90 7.74 -7.07 11.86
CA VAL A 90 8.34 -7.43 10.58
C VAL A 90 7.94 -6.46 9.46
N VAL A 91 6.64 -6.18 9.30
CA VAL A 91 6.12 -5.43 8.16
C VAL A 91 6.17 -3.93 8.39
N GLN A 92 5.61 -3.46 9.50
CA GLN A 92 5.52 -2.03 9.80
C GLN A 92 6.88 -1.33 9.83
N PRO A 93 7.95 -1.91 10.42
CA PRO A 93 9.26 -1.23 10.41
C PRO A 93 9.78 -0.95 9.01
N ASP A 94 9.48 -1.81 8.04
CA ASP A 94 9.85 -1.59 6.65
C ASP A 94 9.02 -0.49 6.02
N GLU A 95 7.72 -0.44 6.30
CA GLU A 95 6.85 0.65 5.86
C GLU A 95 7.33 2.01 6.34
N MET A 96 7.78 2.08 7.59
CA MET A 96 8.29 3.32 8.19
C MET A 96 9.53 3.87 7.47
N ARG A 97 10.23 3.06 6.71
CA ARG A 97 11.44 3.47 5.99
C ARG A 97 11.15 4.31 4.75
N PHE A 98 9.99 4.11 4.12
CA PHE A 98 9.72 4.77 2.84
C PHE A 98 8.40 5.53 2.78
N ILE A 99 7.50 5.37 3.77
CA ILE A 99 6.19 6.02 3.80
C ILE A 99 6.17 7.08 4.91
N ASP A 100 5.59 8.23 4.59
CA ASP A 100 5.19 9.21 5.61
C ASP A 100 3.78 8.85 6.10
N HIS A 101 3.71 8.10 7.19
CA HIS A 101 2.44 7.62 7.75
C HIS A 101 1.54 8.76 8.23
N SER A 102 2.11 9.89 8.62
CA SER A 102 1.32 11.03 9.13
C SER A 102 0.39 11.63 8.09
N ARG A 103 0.68 11.41 6.80
CA ARG A 103 -0.11 11.94 5.69
C ARG A 103 -0.72 10.86 4.80
N ALA A 104 -0.56 9.59 5.16
CA ALA A 104 -1.19 8.49 4.44
C ALA A 104 -2.71 8.48 4.68
N LEU A 105 -3.45 8.06 3.67
CA LEU A 105 -4.90 7.86 3.76
C LEU A 105 -5.23 6.42 3.43
N ALA A 106 -6.22 5.86 4.12
CA ALA A 106 -6.63 4.48 3.91
C ALA A 106 -8.14 4.35 3.91
N MET A 107 -8.63 3.38 3.15
CA MET A 107 -10.04 3.02 3.09
C MET A 107 -10.17 1.50 3.02
N ILE A 108 -11.12 0.97 3.78
CA ILE A 108 -11.50 -0.43 3.69
C ILE A 108 -12.82 -0.50 2.93
N SER A 109 -12.88 -1.36 1.92
CA SER A 109 -14.03 -1.43 1.01
C SER A 109 -14.43 -2.86 0.67
N THR A 110 -15.70 -3.04 0.32
CA THR A 110 -16.14 -4.22 -0.43
C THR A 110 -15.85 -4.00 -1.90
N VAL A 111 -15.66 -5.10 -2.64
CA VAL A 111 -15.33 -5.03 -4.07
C VAL A 111 -16.52 -5.48 -4.89
N ASN A 112 -16.90 -4.65 -5.86
CA ASN A 112 -17.90 -4.99 -6.87
C ASN A 112 -17.21 -5.02 -8.24
N VAL A 113 -17.07 -6.21 -8.81
CA VAL A 113 -16.47 -6.36 -10.14
C VAL A 113 -17.53 -6.08 -11.19
N VAL A 114 -17.33 -5.02 -11.97
CA VAL A 114 -18.28 -4.60 -13.01
C VAL A 114 -17.98 -5.32 -14.33
N PHE A 115 -16.72 -5.58 -14.64
CA PHE A 115 -16.31 -6.33 -15.82
C PHE A 115 -15.56 -7.59 -15.47
#